data_5cb2188c45f3633153610929d0558bab
#
_entry.id   5cb2188c45f3633153610929d0558bab
#
_cell.length_a   1.000
_cell.length_b   1.000
_cell.length_c   1.000
_cell.angle_alpha   90.00
_cell.angle_beta   90.00
_cell.angle_gamma   90.00
#
_symmetry.space_group_name_H-M   'P 1'
#
loop_
_entity.id
_entity.type
_entity.pdbx_description
1 polymer ?
#
loop_
_entity_poly.entity_id
_entity_poly.type
_entity_poly.pdbx_seq_one_letter_code
_entity_poly.pdbx_strand_id
1 'polypeptide(L)'
;MEFDYVIVGAGSAGCVIANRLSARAGVSVALLEAGGADRSPWIHIPVGYFKTMGHPKTDWCYQTEPDAGLNWRSIAWPRGKVLGGSSSINGLLYVRGQPQDFDQWRQLGNDGWSWDDVLPYFKRAENWEGAAADERGVGGPLNVSENNVDRAIIDAWVEAAEQAGFRRTSDYNGEDQEGVGYFQMTMKNGRRCSSAAAYLKPCLLYTSPSPRDLSTSRMPSSA
;
A
#
# COMPACT_ATOMS: atom_id res chain seq x y z
N MET A 1 30.10 -5.79 -8.98
CA MET A 1 29.15 -4.69 -9.30
C MET A 1 29.03 -3.84 -8.05
N GLU A 2 29.21 -2.56 -8.18
CA GLU A 2 29.01 -1.57 -7.13
C GLU A 2 27.73 -0.81 -7.41
N PHE A 3 27.02 -0.44 -6.39
CA PHE A 3 25.79 0.35 -6.45
C PHE A 3 25.87 1.48 -5.43
N ASP A 4 25.32 2.63 -5.74
CA ASP A 4 25.25 3.74 -4.79
C ASP A 4 24.28 3.45 -3.65
N TYR A 5 23.20 2.71 -3.93
CA TYR A 5 22.21 2.30 -2.94
C TYR A 5 21.82 0.84 -3.10
N VAL A 6 21.68 0.15 -1.97
CA VAL A 6 21.12 -1.20 -1.90
C VAL A 6 19.88 -1.18 -1.01
N ILE A 7 18.74 -1.53 -1.58
CA ILE A 7 17.45 -1.58 -0.90
C ILE A 7 17.08 -3.05 -0.68
N VAL A 8 16.82 -3.42 0.56
CA VAL A 8 16.44 -4.79 0.93
C VAL A 8 14.93 -4.85 1.16
N GLY A 9 14.25 -5.62 0.33
CA GLY A 9 12.79 -5.78 0.32
C GLY A 9 12.10 -4.84 -0.67
N ALA A 10 11.42 -5.41 -1.68
CA ALA A 10 10.57 -4.69 -2.62
C ALA A 10 9.11 -4.61 -2.13
N GLY A 11 8.93 -4.35 -0.85
CA GLY A 11 7.63 -4.07 -0.25
C GLY A 11 7.16 -2.63 -0.51
N SER A 12 6.17 -2.17 0.25
CA SER A 12 5.58 -0.83 0.05
C SER A 12 6.61 0.29 0.12
N ALA A 13 7.47 0.30 1.14
CA ALA A 13 8.52 1.32 1.30
C ALA A 13 9.64 1.15 0.26
N GLY A 14 10.12 -0.08 0.05
CA GLY A 14 11.23 -0.33 -0.87
C GLY A 14 10.93 0.04 -2.31
N CYS A 15 9.70 -0.22 -2.78
CA CYS A 15 9.26 0.21 -4.11
C CYS A 15 9.28 1.74 -4.27
N VAL A 16 8.86 2.48 -3.23
CA VAL A 16 8.88 3.96 -3.24
C VAL A 16 10.31 4.48 -3.26
N ILE A 17 11.15 3.98 -2.36
CA ILE A 17 12.56 4.42 -2.25
C ILE A 17 13.30 4.12 -3.56
N ALA A 18 13.13 2.92 -4.11
CA ALA A 18 13.74 2.53 -5.38
C ALA A 18 13.33 3.47 -6.52
N ASN A 19 12.03 3.75 -6.64
CA ASN A 19 11.51 4.68 -7.64
C ASN A 19 12.12 6.08 -7.50
N ARG A 20 12.18 6.62 -6.28
CA ARG A 20 12.64 8.00 -6.05
C ARG A 20 14.15 8.16 -6.20
N LEU A 21 14.94 7.16 -5.79
CA LEU A 21 16.39 7.20 -5.93
C LEU A 21 16.83 6.98 -7.38
N SER A 22 16.23 6.01 -8.07
CA SER A 22 16.56 5.71 -9.48
C SER A 22 16.11 6.79 -10.47
N ALA A 23 15.24 7.72 -10.05
CA ALA A 23 14.88 8.88 -10.86
C ALA A 23 16.00 9.96 -10.92
N ARG A 24 17.02 9.85 -10.09
CA ARG A 24 18.17 10.77 -10.07
C ARG A 24 19.19 10.32 -11.11
N ALA A 25 19.57 11.20 -12.01
CA ALA A 25 20.59 10.91 -13.02
C ALA A 25 21.93 10.51 -12.36
N GLY A 26 22.55 9.45 -12.85
CA GLY A 26 23.84 8.96 -12.36
C GLY A 26 23.79 8.16 -11.05
N VAL A 27 22.60 7.89 -10.51
CA VAL A 27 22.43 7.08 -9.30
C VAL A 27 22.09 5.64 -9.69
N SER A 28 22.88 4.70 -9.21
CA SER A 28 22.67 3.25 -9.36
C SER A 28 22.00 2.66 -8.13
N VAL A 29 20.92 1.89 -8.33
CA VAL A 29 20.13 1.32 -7.24
C VAL A 29 19.98 -0.20 -7.43
N ALA A 30 20.35 -0.98 -6.42
CA ALA A 30 20.01 -2.39 -6.33
C ALA A 30 18.79 -2.58 -5.43
N LEU A 31 17.77 -3.26 -5.93
CA LEU A 31 16.60 -3.67 -5.15
C LEU A 31 16.58 -5.19 -5.01
N LEU A 32 16.68 -5.68 -3.79
CA LEU A 32 16.69 -7.10 -3.44
C LEU A 32 15.33 -7.51 -2.89
N GLU A 33 14.75 -8.56 -3.46
CA GLU A 33 13.46 -9.12 -2.98
C GLU A 33 13.58 -10.64 -2.81
N ALA A 34 13.10 -11.13 -1.67
CA ALA A 34 13.12 -12.56 -1.36
C ALA A 34 12.06 -13.35 -2.15
N GLY A 35 10.96 -12.69 -2.49
CA GLY A 35 9.85 -13.28 -3.24
C GLY A 35 10.03 -13.17 -4.75
N GLY A 36 9.08 -13.74 -5.48
CA GLY A 36 9.05 -13.69 -6.93
C GLY A 36 8.38 -12.43 -7.50
N ALA A 37 8.33 -12.35 -8.83
CA ALA A 37 7.58 -11.32 -9.54
C ALA A 37 6.05 -11.47 -9.31
N ASP A 38 5.34 -10.35 -9.33
CA ASP A 38 3.89 -10.25 -9.14
C ASP A 38 3.07 -10.68 -10.38
N ARG A 39 3.41 -11.85 -10.96
CA ARG A 39 2.81 -12.34 -12.22
C ARG A 39 1.48 -13.07 -12.03
N SER A 40 1.17 -13.51 -10.81
CA SER A 40 -0.07 -14.23 -10.53
C SER A 40 -1.29 -13.34 -10.82
N PRO A 41 -2.29 -13.80 -11.59
CA PRO A 41 -3.51 -13.03 -11.82
C PRO A 41 -4.26 -12.73 -10.53
N TRP A 42 -4.16 -13.59 -9.51
CA TRP A 42 -4.80 -13.41 -8.22
C TRP A 42 -4.28 -12.20 -7.43
N ILE A 43 -3.07 -11.75 -7.72
CA ILE A 43 -2.54 -10.50 -7.15
C ILE A 43 -3.31 -9.30 -7.72
N HIS A 44 -3.61 -9.32 -9.02
CA HIS A 44 -4.20 -8.17 -9.72
C HIS A 44 -5.71 -8.09 -9.60
N ILE A 45 -6.39 -9.22 -9.39
CA ILE A 45 -7.83 -9.29 -9.17
C ILE A 45 -8.11 -8.93 -7.70
N PRO A 46 -8.94 -7.90 -7.39
CA PRO A 46 -9.14 -7.44 -6.01
C PRO A 46 -9.51 -8.56 -5.03
N VAL A 47 -10.50 -9.39 -5.35
CA VAL A 47 -10.91 -10.52 -4.51
C VAL A 47 -9.85 -11.63 -4.40
N GLY A 48 -8.84 -11.59 -5.24
CA GLY A 48 -7.77 -12.60 -5.30
C GLY A 48 -6.90 -12.66 -4.05
N TYR A 49 -7.00 -11.70 -3.13
CA TYR A 49 -6.24 -11.73 -1.87
C TYR A 49 -6.55 -13.00 -1.04
N PHE A 50 -7.75 -13.55 -1.14
CA PHE A 50 -8.09 -14.86 -0.52
C PHE A 50 -7.28 -16.05 -1.07
N LYS A 51 -6.66 -15.90 -2.24
CA LYS A 51 -5.80 -16.91 -2.87
C LYS A 51 -4.31 -16.64 -2.68
N THR A 52 -3.95 -15.43 -2.29
CA THR A 52 -2.55 -15.02 -2.14
C THR A 52 -2.10 -15.01 -0.69
N MET A 53 -2.98 -14.67 0.26
CA MET A 53 -2.73 -14.81 1.69
C MET A 53 -2.65 -16.30 2.06
N GLY A 54 -1.65 -16.67 2.87
CA GLY A 54 -1.37 -18.04 3.27
C GLY A 54 -0.78 -18.93 2.16
N HIS A 55 -0.50 -18.38 0.97
CA HIS A 55 0.10 -19.14 -0.12
C HIS A 55 1.63 -18.99 -0.10
N PRO A 56 2.42 -20.10 0.06
CA PRO A 56 3.87 -20.01 0.32
C PRO A 56 4.70 -19.31 -0.77
N LYS A 57 4.18 -19.19 -2.00
CA LYS A 57 4.85 -18.46 -3.09
C LYS A 57 4.68 -16.94 -3.01
N THR A 58 3.67 -16.44 -2.28
CA THR A 58 3.33 -15.02 -2.21
C THR A 58 3.27 -14.48 -0.79
N ASP A 59 3.30 -15.35 0.21
CA ASP A 59 3.21 -15.04 1.62
C ASP A 59 4.32 -15.76 2.39
N TRP A 60 4.89 -15.10 3.41
CA TRP A 60 5.83 -15.72 4.35
C TRP A 60 5.15 -16.73 5.27
N CYS A 61 3.81 -16.71 5.36
CA CYS A 61 3.00 -17.59 6.19
C CYS A 61 3.39 -17.57 7.68
N TYR A 62 3.73 -16.40 8.20
CA TYR A 62 4.08 -16.26 9.61
C TYR A 62 2.89 -16.57 10.53
N GLN A 63 3.22 -17.05 11.72
CA GLN A 63 2.29 -17.28 12.83
C GLN A 63 2.79 -16.48 14.02
N THR A 64 1.88 -15.92 14.83
CA THR A 64 2.25 -15.34 16.11
C THR A 64 2.61 -16.43 17.10
N GLU A 65 3.41 -16.09 18.11
CA GLU A 65 3.52 -16.93 19.30
C GLU A 65 2.15 -17.03 20.00
N PRO A 66 1.86 -18.16 20.68
CA PRO A 66 0.67 -18.28 21.48
C PRO A 66 0.60 -17.22 22.58
N ASP A 67 -0.52 -16.53 22.72
CA ASP A 67 -0.72 -15.46 23.69
C ASP A 67 -1.84 -15.78 24.68
N ALA A 68 -1.60 -15.60 25.97
CA ALA A 68 -2.58 -15.86 27.02
C ALA A 68 -3.84 -14.98 26.88
N GLY A 69 -3.69 -13.71 26.44
CA GLY A 69 -4.80 -12.80 26.18
C GLY A 69 -5.68 -13.25 25.00
N LEU A 70 -5.21 -14.17 24.19
CA LEU A 70 -5.91 -14.77 23.05
C LEU A 70 -6.28 -16.24 23.28
N ASN A 71 -6.43 -16.68 24.52
CA ASN A 71 -6.70 -18.08 24.88
C ASN A 71 -5.62 -19.04 24.32
N TRP A 72 -4.36 -18.64 24.40
CA TRP A 72 -3.21 -19.40 23.88
C TRP A 72 -3.28 -19.74 22.38
N ARG A 73 -4.03 -18.96 21.62
CA ARG A 73 -4.10 -19.13 20.16
C ARG A 73 -2.89 -18.50 19.48
N SER A 74 -2.38 -19.20 18.48
CA SER A 74 -1.50 -18.65 17.46
C SER A 74 -2.35 -18.11 16.30
N ILE A 75 -2.03 -16.94 15.80
CA ILE A 75 -2.79 -16.27 14.73
C ILE A 75 -1.93 -16.19 13.48
N ALA A 76 -2.50 -16.52 12.32
CA ALA A 76 -1.85 -16.31 11.05
C ALA A 76 -1.54 -14.81 10.85
N TRP A 77 -0.29 -14.51 10.46
CA TRP A 77 0.20 -13.14 10.29
C TRP A 77 0.74 -12.93 8.87
N PRO A 78 -0.13 -12.78 7.85
CA PRO A 78 0.28 -12.68 6.46
C PRO A 78 1.24 -11.53 6.20
N ARG A 79 2.32 -11.82 5.47
CA ARG A 79 3.29 -10.82 4.98
C ARG A 79 3.71 -11.21 3.57
N GLY A 80 3.61 -10.26 2.63
CA GLY A 80 3.90 -10.53 1.23
C GLY A 80 5.35 -10.93 1.01
N LYS A 81 5.54 -12.03 0.26
CA LYS A 81 6.83 -12.53 -0.25
C LYS A 81 6.80 -12.47 -1.78
N VAL A 82 6.78 -11.26 -2.30
CA VAL A 82 6.58 -10.98 -3.72
C VAL A 82 6.88 -9.51 -3.99
N LEU A 83 7.18 -9.13 -5.22
CA LEU A 83 7.28 -7.71 -5.61
C LEU A 83 6.03 -6.94 -5.20
N GLY A 84 6.21 -5.82 -4.53
CA GLY A 84 5.17 -5.03 -3.87
C GLY A 84 4.87 -5.45 -2.43
N GLY A 85 5.45 -6.55 -1.96
CA GLY A 85 5.29 -7.04 -0.60
C GLY A 85 3.83 -7.23 -0.21
N SER A 86 3.46 -6.82 1.00
CA SER A 86 2.08 -6.95 1.50
C SER A 86 1.07 -6.11 0.71
N SER A 87 1.47 -5.06 0.00
CA SER A 87 0.56 -4.31 -0.88
C SER A 87 0.05 -5.16 -2.06
N SER A 88 0.76 -6.24 -2.40
CA SER A 88 0.37 -7.19 -3.45
C SER A 88 -0.60 -8.27 -2.98
N ILE A 89 -0.77 -8.47 -1.65
CA ILE A 89 -1.62 -9.53 -1.08
C ILE A 89 -2.66 -9.03 -0.07
N ASN A 90 -2.64 -7.76 0.34
CA ASN A 90 -3.58 -7.18 1.30
C ASN A 90 -5.01 -7.06 0.73
N GLY A 91 -5.97 -6.66 1.59
CA GLY A 91 -7.37 -6.42 1.21
C GLY A 91 -7.63 -5.10 0.47
N LEU A 92 -6.61 -4.40 0.00
CA LEU A 92 -6.66 -3.14 -0.75
C LEU A 92 -7.19 -1.91 0.02
N LEU A 93 -7.63 -2.04 1.24
CA LEU A 93 -8.20 -0.92 2.00
C LEU A 93 -7.18 0.20 2.15
N TYR A 94 -7.60 1.42 1.84
CA TYR A 94 -6.77 2.62 1.98
C TYR A 94 -7.28 3.47 3.13
N VAL A 95 -6.54 3.46 4.21
CA VAL A 95 -6.82 4.24 5.43
C VAL A 95 -5.53 4.94 5.85
N ARG A 96 -5.60 6.25 6.05
CA ARG A 96 -4.51 7.04 6.64
C ARG A 96 -4.65 7.06 8.16
N GLY A 97 -3.55 7.34 8.87
CA GLY A 97 -3.65 7.78 10.26
C GLY A 97 -4.35 9.14 10.37
N GLN A 98 -4.93 9.42 11.53
CA GLN A 98 -5.56 10.69 11.83
C GLN A 98 -4.48 11.79 12.08
N PRO A 99 -4.81 13.08 11.91
CA PRO A 99 -3.90 14.17 12.26
C PRO A 99 -3.32 14.02 13.66
N GLN A 100 -4.14 13.62 14.62
CA GLN A 100 -3.74 13.43 16.03
C GLN A 100 -2.67 12.35 16.22
N ASP A 101 -2.65 11.29 15.39
CA ASP A 101 -1.64 10.23 15.46
C ASP A 101 -0.23 10.79 15.16
N PHE A 102 -0.13 11.62 14.13
CA PHE A 102 1.14 12.23 13.70
C PHE A 102 1.56 13.35 14.65
N ASP A 103 0.61 14.17 15.11
CA ASP A 103 0.88 15.24 16.08
C ASP A 103 1.36 14.67 17.41
N GLN A 104 0.83 13.51 17.83
CA GLN A 104 1.35 12.79 18.99
C GLN A 104 2.78 12.30 18.76
N TRP A 105 3.11 11.81 17.56
CA TRP A 105 4.49 11.43 17.26
C TRP A 105 5.44 12.62 17.38
N ARG A 106 5.06 13.78 16.86
CA ARG A 106 5.83 15.01 17.03
C ARG A 106 6.00 15.37 18.52
N GLN A 107 4.92 15.31 19.31
CA GLN A 107 4.96 15.60 20.75
C GLN A 107 5.90 14.66 21.51
N LEU A 108 6.06 13.42 21.05
CA LEU A 108 7.02 12.46 21.60
C LEU A 108 8.48 12.71 21.18
N GLY A 109 8.77 13.82 20.51
CA GLY A 109 10.11 14.23 20.12
C GLY A 109 10.50 13.89 18.69
N ASN A 110 9.55 13.46 17.84
CA ASN A 110 9.83 13.17 16.44
C ASN A 110 9.54 14.41 15.59
N ASP A 111 10.46 15.37 15.58
CA ASP A 111 10.35 16.59 14.76
C ASP A 111 10.24 16.24 13.27
N GLY A 112 9.36 16.95 12.54
CA GLY A 112 9.10 16.70 11.13
C GLY A 112 8.07 15.58 10.87
N TRP A 113 7.35 15.11 11.92
CA TRP A 113 6.32 14.09 11.83
C TRP A 113 4.93 14.58 12.26
N SER A 114 4.69 15.90 12.32
CA SER A 114 3.33 16.42 12.51
C SER A 114 2.45 16.12 11.30
N TRP A 115 1.15 16.26 11.46
CA TRP A 115 0.22 16.14 10.33
C TRP A 115 0.60 17.05 9.16
N ASP A 116 0.90 18.30 9.45
CA ASP A 116 1.30 19.28 8.42
C ASP A 116 2.59 18.87 7.71
N ASP A 117 3.53 18.21 8.40
CA ASP A 117 4.77 17.72 7.80
C ASP A 117 4.53 16.51 6.87
N VAL A 118 3.60 15.60 7.22
CA VAL A 118 3.40 14.34 6.49
C VAL A 118 2.32 14.42 5.41
N LEU A 119 1.32 15.29 5.56
CA LEU A 119 0.23 15.46 4.58
C LEU A 119 0.71 15.71 3.14
N PRO A 120 1.73 16.57 2.88
CA PRO A 120 2.26 16.77 1.53
C PRO A 120 2.77 15.48 0.88
N TYR A 121 3.29 14.52 1.68
CA TYR A 121 3.77 13.23 1.17
C TYR A 121 2.61 12.29 0.86
N PHE A 122 1.54 12.28 1.67
CA PHE A 122 0.32 11.55 1.36
C PHE A 122 -0.29 12.06 0.04
N LYS A 123 -0.43 13.37 -0.12
CA LYS A 123 -0.94 13.99 -1.35
C LYS A 123 -0.07 13.66 -2.57
N ARG A 124 1.25 13.72 -2.41
CA ARG A 124 2.19 13.39 -3.50
C ARG A 124 2.15 11.92 -3.91
N ALA A 125 1.81 11.03 -2.99
CA ALA A 125 1.71 9.60 -3.26
C ALA A 125 0.40 9.22 -3.95
N GLU A 126 -0.67 9.93 -3.64
CA GLU A 126 -2.04 9.57 -3.98
C GLU A 126 -2.49 10.10 -5.35
N ASN A 127 -3.25 9.27 -6.06
CA ASN A 127 -4.14 9.72 -7.13
C ASN A 127 -5.57 9.34 -6.74
N TRP A 128 -6.26 10.26 -6.07
CA TRP A 128 -7.65 10.10 -5.68
C TRP A 128 -8.60 10.29 -6.86
N GLU A 129 -9.53 9.34 -7.08
CA GLU A 129 -10.52 9.37 -8.16
C GLU A 129 -11.89 9.93 -7.71
N GLY A 130 -12.10 10.21 -6.43
CA GLY A 130 -13.35 10.76 -5.91
C GLY A 130 -13.38 12.29 -5.94
N ALA A 131 -14.29 12.86 -5.15
CA ALA A 131 -14.45 14.31 -5.06
C ALA A 131 -13.18 15.01 -4.57
N ALA A 132 -12.91 16.19 -5.10
CA ALA A 132 -11.76 17.00 -4.67
C ALA A 132 -11.92 17.42 -3.20
N ALA A 133 -10.83 17.30 -2.43
CA ALA A 133 -10.74 17.76 -1.05
C ALA A 133 -9.30 18.20 -0.75
N ASP A 134 -9.14 19.08 0.23
CA ASP A 134 -7.84 19.69 0.52
C ASP A 134 -6.82 18.67 1.03
N GLU A 135 -7.24 17.63 1.71
CA GLU A 135 -6.39 16.55 2.22
C GLU A 135 -6.04 15.51 1.15
N ARG A 136 -6.73 15.52 0.00
CA ARG A 136 -6.57 14.49 -1.04
C ARG A 136 -5.54 14.89 -2.08
N GLY A 137 -4.85 13.89 -2.63
CA GLY A 137 -3.86 14.06 -3.68
C GLY A 137 -4.37 13.60 -5.04
N VAL A 138 -3.98 14.32 -6.11
CA VAL A 138 -4.30 13.96 -7.49
C VAL A 138 -3.00 13.87 -8.30
N GLY A 139 -2.93 12.89 -9.20
CA GLY A 139 -1.78 12.70 -10.10
C GLY A 139 -0.60 11.96 -9.47
N GLY A 140 -0.70 11.49 -8.22
CA GLY A 140 0.29 10.61 -7.62
C GLY A 140 0.27 9.20 -8.22
N PRO A 141 1.29 8.40 -7.96
CA PRO A 141 1.41 7.06 -8.55
C PRO A 141 0.46 6.02 -7.93
N LEU A 142 0.08 6.17 -6.65
CA LEU A 142 -0.82 5.25 -5.96
C LEU A 142 -2.27 5.63 -6.21
N ASN A 143 -2.95 4.87 -7.04
CA ASN A 143 -4.35 5.10 -7.34
C ASN A 143 -5.25 4.65 -6.19
N VAL A 144 -6.15 5.52 -5.79
CA VAL A 144 -7.19 5.28 -4.78
C VAL A 144 -8.54 5.60 -5.38
N SER A 145 -9.46 4.65 -5.31
CA SER A 145 -10.82 4.79 -5.82
C SER A 145 -11.85 4.46 -4.76
N GLU A 146 -13.06 4.93 -4.96
CA GLU A 146 -14.22 4.47 -4.22
C GLU A 146 -14.53 3.01 -4.55
N ASN A 147 -15.21 2.35 -3.64
CA ASN A 147 -15.71 1.00 -3.87
C ASN A 147 -17.06 1.08 -4.59
N ASN A 148 -17.09 0.70 -5.85
CA ASN A 148 -18.29 0.73 -6.68
C ASN A 148 -19.13 -0.57 -6.58
N VAL A 149 -19.01 -1.31 -5.48
CA VAL A 149 -19.76 -2.54 -5.25
C VAL A 149 -20.87 -2.29 -4.25
N ASP A 150 -22.07 -2.00 -4.75
CA ASP A 150 -23.25 -1.85 -3.92
C ASP A 150 -23.73 -3.21 -3.41
N ARG A 151 -23.97 -3.30 -2.12
CA ARG A 151 -24.49 -4.49 -1.44
C ARG A 151 -25.56 -4.06 -0.44
N ALA A 152 -26.79 -4.46 -0.66
CA ALA A 152 -27.92 -4.12 0.23
C ALA A 152 -27.65 -4.44 1.72
N ILE A 153 -26.89 -5.52 1.99
CA ILE A 153 -26.52 -5.87 3.37
C ILE A 153 -25.54 -4.87 3.98
N ILE A 154 -24.64 -4.28 3.18
CA ILE A 154 -23.69 -3.27 3.67
C ILE A 154 -24.42 -1.94 3.86
N ASP A 155 -25.33 -1.58 2.96
CA ASP A 155 -26.17 -0.40 3.10
C ASP A 155 -27.01 -0.48 4.36
N ALA A 156 -27.68 -1.60 4.60
CA ALA A 156 -28.43 -1.84 5.82
C ALA A 156 -27.55 -1.77 7.09
N TRP A 157 -26.29 -2.21 7.00
CA TRP A 157 -25.35 -2.10 8.12
C TRP A 157 -24.96 -0.64 8.37
N VAL A 158 -24.71 0.15 7.33
CA VAL A 158 -24.42 1.60 7.45
C VAL A 158 -25.61 2.33 8.04
N GLU A 159 -26.85 2.05 7.55
CA GLU A 159 -28.08 2.61 8.10
C GLU A 159 -28.30 2.26 9.57
N ALA A 160 -28.04 1.02 9.96
CA ALA A 160 -28.13 0.59 11.35
C ALA A 160 -27.12 1.33 12.25
N ALA A 161 -25.91 1.60 11.74
CA ALA A 161 -24.93 2.38 12.48
C ALA A 161 -25.37 3.86 12.64
N GLU A 162 -25.96 4.46 11.60
CA GLU A 162 -26.55 5.81 11.71
C GLU A 162 -27.69 5.84 12.73
N GLN A 163 -28.56 4.84 12.74
CA GLN A 163 -29.62 4.69 13.76
C GLN A 163 -29.06 4.54 15.18
N ALA A 164 -27.87 3.95 15.31
CA ALA A 164 -27.16 3.82 16.57
C ALA A 164 -26.40 5.11 16.99
N GLY A 165 -26.49 6.17 16.19
CA GLY A 165 -25.90 7.48 16.49
C GLY A 165 -24.51 7.72 15.90
N PHE A 166 -23.99 6.81 15.05
CA PHE A 166 -22.73 7.05 14.34
C PHE A 166 -22.97 7.93 13.12
N ARG A 167 -22.09 8.90 12.90
CA ARG A 167 -22.16 9.77 11.72
C ARG A 167 -21.76 9.01 10.44
N ARG A 168 -22.53 9.18 9.38
CA ARG A 168 -22.11 8.72 8.07
C ARG A 168 -20.98 9.60 7.52
N THR A 169 -19.92 8.99 7.03
CA THR A 169 -18.83 9.69 6.33
C THR A 169 -18.69 9.18 4.91
N SER A 170 -18.50 10.09 3.97
CA SER A 170 -18.17 9.77 2.57
C SER A 170 -16.65 9.74 2.34
N ASP A 171 -15.88 10.40 3.22
CA ASP A 171 -14.42 10.43 3.13
C ASP A 171 -13.78 10.45 4.53
N TYR A 172 -13.44 9.26 5.03
CA TYR A 172 -12.73 9.07 6.29
C TYR A 172 -11.22 9.34 6.19
N ASN A 173 -10.69 9.65 5.00
CA ASN A 173 -9.32 10.12 4.80
C ASN A 173 -9.22 11.64 4.60
N GLY A 174 -10.33 12.35 4.76
CA GLY A 174 -10.43 13.80 4.80
C GLY A 174 -10.14 14.38 6.18
N GLU A 175 -10.74 15.53 6.48
CA GLU A 175 -10.54 16.29 7.73
C GLU A 175 -10.93 15.48 8.98
N ASP A 176 -12.01 14.69 8.89
CA ASP A 176 -12.57 13.94 10.02
C ASP A 176 -12.78 12.47 9.67
N GLN A 177 -12.02 11.61 10.35
CA GLN A 177 -12.02 10.16 10.10
C GLN A 177 -13.17 9.45 10.82
N GLU A 178 -13.75 10.04 11.86
CA GLU A 178 -14.78 9.37 12.66
C GLU A 178 -16.09 9.23 11.86
N GLY A 179 -16.64 8.01 11.87
CA GLY A 179 -17.90 7.73 11.21
C GLY A 179 -17.99 6.33 10.62
N VAL A 180 -19.06 6.10 9.86
CA VAL A 180 -19.35 4.86 9.14
C VAL A 180 -19.49 5.14 7.67
N GLY A 181 -18.91 4.27 6.83
CA GLY A 181 -18.96 4.41 5.38
C GLY A 181 -18.29 3.25 4.66
N TYR A 182 -18.26 3.34 3.34
CA TYR A 182 -17.57 2.36 2.51
C TYR A 182 -16.07 2.61 2.49
N PHE A 183 -15.29 1.54 2.48
CA PHE A 183 -13.85 1.65 2.34
C PHE A 183 -13.43 2.07 0.94
N GLN A 184 -12.49 3.00 0.89
CA GLN A 184 -11.73 3.35 -0.30
C GLN A 184 -10.64 2.30 -0.55
N MET A 185 -10.28 2.10 -1.81
CA MET A 185 -9.42 1.00 -2.20
C MET A 185 -8.24 1.45 -3.06
N THR A 186 -7.07 0.85 -2.83
CA THR A 186 -5.90 1.00 -3.71
C THR A 186 -6.12 0.21 -5.00
N MET A 187 -6.92 0.78 -5.89
CA MET A 187 -7.39 0.14 -7.11
C MET A 187 -7.42 1.13 -8.28
N LYS A 188 -7.11 0.65 -9.48
CA LYS A 188 -7.21 1.39 -10.74
C LYS A 188 -7.84 0.52 -11.80
N ASN A 189 -8.90 1.02 -12.44
CA ASN A 189 -9.62 0.30 -13.51
C ASN A 189 -10.01 -1.14 -13.09
N GLY A 190 -10.53 -1.32 -11.88
CA GLY A 190 -10.95 -2.61 -11.36
C GLY A 190 -9.80 -3.57 -11.01
N ARG A 191 -8.54 -3.12 -11.00
CA ARG A 191 -7.37 -3.91 -10.68
C ARG A 191 -6.61 -3.34 -9.50
N ARG A 192 -5.96 -4.20 -8.71
CA ARG A 192 -5.08 -3.78 -7.60
C ARG A 192 -4.01 -2.81 -8.08
N CYS A 193 -3.86 -1.69 -7.40
CA CYS A 193 -2.74 -0.78 -7.51
C CYS A 193 -1.77 -1.03 -6.34
N SER A 194 -0.95 -2.10 -6.44
CA SER A 194 0.09 -2.38 -5.46
C SER A 194 1.25 -1.38 -5.59
N SER A 195 2.12 -1.33 -4.58
CA SER A 195 3.34 -0.50 -4.66
C SER A 195 4.25 -0.90 -5.82
N ALA A 196 4.28 -2.19 -6.20
CA ALA A 196 4.98 -2.61 -7.42
C ALA A 196 4.34 -2.03 -8.68
N ALA A 197 3.00 -2.01 -8.76
CA ALA A 197 2.29 -1.44 -9.91
C ALA A 197 2.41 0.09 -9.95
N ALA A 198 2.34 0.75 -8.80
CA ALA A 198 2.37 2.20 -8.68
C ALA A 198 3.76 2.81 -8.91
N TYR A 199 4.79 2.19 -8.36
CA TYR A 199 6.13 2.77 -8.31
C TYR A 199 7.18 1.98 -9.09
N LEU A 200 7.20 0.65 -8.94
CA LEU A 200 8.29 -0.16 -9.48
C LEU A 200 8.16 -0.37 -10.99
N LYS A 201 7.00 -0.81 -11.46
CA LYS A 201 6.79 -1.07 -12.90
C LYS A 201 7.02 0.15 -13.79
N PRO A 202 6.54 1.36 -13.43
CA PRO A 202 6.84 2.55 -14.23
C PRO A 202 8.34 2.84 -14.36
N CYS A 203 9.12 2.72 -13.28
CA CYS A 203 10.54 3.00 -13.34
C CYS A 203 11.33 1.92 -14.11
N LEU A 204 10.92 0.65 -14.03
CA LEU A 204 11.53 -0.43 -14.82
C LEU A 204 11.33 -0.29 -16.33
N LEU A 205 10.22 0.31 -16.77
CA LEU A 205 9.97 0.58 -18.18
C LEU A 205 10.97 1.57 -18.79
N TYR A 206 11.51 2.48 -17.99
CA TYR A 206 12.48 3.49 -18.42
C TYR A 206 13.94 3.04 -18.25
N THR A 207 14.21 2.03 -17.42
CA THR A 207 15.56 1.63 -17.02
C THR A 207 15.91 0.23 -17.47
N SER A 208 15.04 -0.48 -18.17
CA SER A 208 15.19 -1.88 -18.48
C SER A 208 16.14 -2.16 -19.63
N PRO A 209 17.25 -2.80 -19.39
CA PRO A 209 18.06 -3.31 -20.50
C PRO A 209 18.05 -4.81 -20.65
N SER A 210 17.68 -5.64 -19.72
CA SER A 210 17.88 -7.09 -19.93
C SER A 210 16.78 -7.96 -19.35
N PRO A 211 16.21 -8.89 -20.14
CA PRO A 211 15.34 -9.94 -19.63
C PRO A 211 15.97 -10.83 -18.55
N ARG A 212 17.30 -10.85 -18.46
CA ARG A 212 18.05 -11.58 -17.43
C ARG A 212 17.96 -10.91 -16.06
N ASP A 213 17.82 -9.59 -16.00
CA ASP A 213 17.80 -8.84 -14.75
C ASP A 213 16.44 -8.94 -14.04
N LEU A 214 15.38 -9.25 -14.79
CA LEU A 214 14.05 -9.52 -14.22
C LEU A 214 13.99 -10.82 -13.40
N SER A 215 14.93 -11.73 -13.60
CA SER A 215 15.01 -12.99 -12.85
C SER A 215 15.81 -12.89 -11.55
N THR A 216 16.57 -11.80 -11.37
CA THR A 216 17.55 -11.66 -10.26
C THR A 216 17.13 -10.67 -9.19
N SER A 217 15.92 -10.13 -9.22
CA SER A 217 15.46 -9.08 -8.27
C SER A 217 16.35 -7.83 -8.27
N ARG A 218 17.01 -7.53 -9.38
CA ARG A 218 17.86 -6.35 -9.53
C ARG A 218 17.18 -5.31 -10.40
N MET A 219 17.25 -4.07 -9.98
CA MET A 219 17.01 -2.94 -10.85
C MET A 219 18.34 -2.60 -11.54
N PRO A 220 18.43 -2.65 -12.87
CA PRO A 220 19.61 -2.14 -13.54
C PRO A 220 19.71 -0.64 -13.31
N SER A 221 20.92 -0.15 -13.07
CA SER A 221 21.19 1.27 -13.21
C SER A 221 20.83 1.67 -14.64
N SER A 222 20.15 2.77 -14.81
CA SER A 222 20.03 3.42 -16.11
C SER A 222 21.45 3.72 -16.61
N ALA A 223 21.79 3.10 -17.72
CA ALA A 223 22.96 3.53 -18.46
C ALA A 223 22.68 4.86 -19.14
#